data_a189e514d9bbd4216f8fcdd871b1ccb6
#
_entry.id   a189e514d9bbd4216f8fcdd871b1ccb6
#
_cell.length_a   1.000
_cell.length_b   1.000
_cell.length_c   1.000
_cell.angle_alpha   90.00
_cell.angle_beta   90.00
_cell.angle_gamma   90.00
#
_symmetry.space_group_name_H-M   'P 1'
#
loop_
_entity.id
_entity.type
_entity.pdbx_description
1 polymer ?
#
loop_
_entity_poly.entity_id
_entity_poly.type
_entity_poly.pdbx_seq_one_letter_code
_entity_poly.pdbx_strand_id
1 'polypeptide(L)'
;RLGRREGLLRKVSRMGYESYATPEYYREIYGGSVILEDEQERALRRASRHIDSLTYNRIVGRGFSGLTPFQQEIVREVICRQADFEYENSDEIDTILQSYSINGVSAQFGSSWNVFTDKGIAMRRDVYALLCQTGLCHRLAVGR
;
A
#
# COMPACT_ATOMS: atom_id res chain seq x y z
N ARG A 1 33.40 0.33 -2.51
CA ARG A 1 33.41 0.36 -1.34
C ARG A 1 32.16 0.82 -0.73
N LEU A 2 31.64 1.95 -1.01
CA LEU A 2 30.38 2.42 -0.52
C LEU A 2 29.29 1.52 -1.03
N GLY A 3 29.36 1.09 -2.25
CA GLY A 3 28.35 0.22 -2.79
C GLY A 3 28.28 -1.10 -2.08
N ARG A 4 29.42 -1.59 -1.68
CA ARG A 4 29.46 -2.82 -0.95
C ARG A 4 28.83 -2.65 0.42
N ARG A 5 29.11 -1.54 1.07
CA ARG A 5 28.57 -1.26 2.35
C ARG A 5 27.07 -1.10 2.28
N GLU A 6 26.57 -0.45 1.26
CA GLU A 6 25.16 -0.28 1.10
C GLU A 6 24.51 -1.62 0.85
N GLY A 7 25.14 -2.49 0.12
CA GLY A 7 24.59 -3.80 -0.11
C GLY A 7 24.47 -4.60 1.16
N LEU A 8 25.43 -4.48 2.04
CA LEU A 8 25.38 -5.16 3.29
C LEU A 8 24.26 -4.64 4.18
N LEU A 9 24.11 -3.35 4.26
CA LEU A 9 23.05 -2.74 5.03
C LEU A 9 21.70 -3.14 4.48
N ARG A 10 21.58 -3.20 3.17
CA ARG A 10 20.34 -3.58 2.57
C ARG A 10 20.00 -5.03 2.89
N LYS A 11 20.97 -5.90 2.93
CA LYS A 11 20.72 -7.24 3.31
C LYS A 11 20.25 -7.37 4.73
N VAL A 12 20.82 -6.63 5.62
CA VAL A 12 20.40 -6.62 7.01
C VAL A 12 18.97 -6.13 7.10
N SER A 13 18.65 -5.09 6.36
CA SER A 13 17.31 -4.54 6.37
C SER A 13 16.32 -5.52 5.82
N ARG A 14 16.74 -6.40 4.94
CA ARG A 14 15.83 -7.35 4.37
C ARG A 14 15.38 -8.43 5.31
N MET A 15 16.02 -8.56 6.43
CA MET A 15 15.53 -9.46 7.42
C MET A 15 14.19 -8.99 7.91
N GLY A 16 13.87 -7.74 7.68
CA GLY A 16 12.57 -7.21 7.99
C GLY A 16 11.71 -7.16 6.77
N TYR A 17 10.64 -6.45 6.87
CA TYR A 17 9.68 -6.34 5.80
C TYR A 17 10.19 -5.48 4.64
N GLU A 18 9.89 -5.86 3.44
CA GLU A 18 10.24 -5.07 2.28
C GLU A 18 9.00 -4.78 1.45
N SER A 19 8.95 -3.60 0.87
CA SER A 19 7.84 -3.20 0.03
C SER A 19 7.86 -3.98 -1.28
N TYR A 20 6.69 -4.26 -1.82
CA TYR A 20 6.58 -4.90 -3.12
C TYR A 20 6.81 -3.92 -4.27
N ALA A 21 6.80 -2.62 -3.98
CA ALA A 21 7.10 -1.60 -4.97
C ALA A 21 8.34 -0.85 -4.52
N THR A 22 9.30 -0.69 -5.40
CA THR A 22 10.55 -0.03 -5.06
C THR A 22 10.49 1.45 -5.41
N PRO A 23 11.38 2.27 -4.87
CA PRO A 23 11.43 3.66 -5.27
C PRO A 23 11.72 3.81 -6.76
N GLU A 24 12.50 2.90 -7.34
CA GLU A 24 12.76 2.95 -8.77
C GLU A 24 11.48 2.73 -9.56
N TYR A 25 10.67 1.77 -9.14
CA TYR A 25 9.39 1.53 -9.80
C TYR A 25 8.50 2.77 -9.67
N TYR A 26 8.49 3.36 -8.50
CA TYR A 26 7.67 4.54 -8.21
C TYR A 26 8.04 5.68 -9.16
N ARG A 27 9.30 5.93 -9.32
CA ARG A 27 9.76 7.07 -10.12
C ARG A 27 9.70 6.79 -11.62
N GLU A 28 10.09 5.59 -12.02
CA GLU A 28 10.32 5.34 -13.44
C GLU A 28 9.18 4.66 -14.15
N ILE A 29 8.47 3.79 -13.49
CA ILE A 29 7.38 3.08 -14.13
C ILE A 29 6.03 3.69 -13.78
N TYR A 30 5.81 3.92 -12.51
CA TYR A 30 4.58 4.57 -12.07
C TYR A 30 4.60 6.05 -12.41
N GLY A 31 5.76 6.65 -12.44
CA GLY A 31 5.88 8.07 -12.75
C GLY A 31 5.52 8.99 -11.61
N GLY A 32 5.72 8.55 -10.40
CA GLY A 32 5.35 9.34 -9.23
C GLY A 32 6.28 10.51 -9.01
N SER A 33 5.75 11.61 -8.53
CA SER A 33 6.53 12.79 -8.23
C SER A 33 6.05 13.49 -6.97
N VAL A 34 5.15 12.86 -6.23
CA VAL A 34 4.57 13.49 -5.04
C VAL A 34 5.46 13.32 -3.83
N ILE A 35 6.08 12.16 -3.65
CA ILE A 35 6.83 11.86 -2.45
C ILE A 35 8.28 12.23 -2.63
N LEU A 36 8.85 12.93 -1.64
CA LEU A 36 10.25 13.31 -1.71
C LEU A 36 11.13 12.07 -1.77
N GLU A 37 12.23 12.19 -2.49
CA GLU A 37 13.04 11.02 -2.77
C GLU A 37 13.51 10.29 -1.53
N ASP A 38 13.91 11.01 -0.51
CA ASP A 38 14.41 10.39 0.71
C ASP A 38 13.31 9.78 1.56
N GLU A 39 12.05 10.00 1.21
CA GLU A 39 10.94 9.43 1.96
C GLU A 39 10.21 8.36 1.19
N GLN A 40 10.62 8.11 -0.04
CA GLN A 40 9.89 7.17 -0.89
C GLN A 40 9.92 5.75 -0.35
N GLU A 41 11.06 5.31 0.11
CA GLU A 41 11.16 3.94 0.59
C GLU A 41 10.25 3.71 1.79
N ARG A 42 10.24 4.65 2.72
CA ARG A 42 9.40 4.50 3.91
C ARG A 42 7.92 4.58 3.56
N ALA A 43 7.55 5.49 2.68
CA ALA A 43 6.16 5.64 2.30
C ALA A 43 5.66 4.42 1.56
N LEU A 44 6.48 3.87 0.67
CA LEU A 44 6.09 2.68 -0.09
C LEU A 44 6.01 1.45 0.82
N ARG A 45 6.89 1.35 1.78
CA ARG A 45 6.84 0.24 2.73
C ARG A 45 5.59 0.30 3.59
N ARG A 46 5.22 1.50 4.04
CA ARG A 46 4.02 1.64 4.84
C ARG A 46 2.78 1.29 4.01
N ALA A 47 2.71 1.79 2.78
CA ALA A 47 1.58 1.48 1.93
C ALA A 47 1.52 0.00 1.62
N SER A 48 2.67 -0.63 1.42
CA SER A 48 2.73 -2.05 1.15
C SER A 48 2.16 -2.87 2.31
N ARG A 49 2.47 -2.46 3.52
CA ARG A 49 1.92 -3.14 4.69
C ARG A 49 0.41 -2.98 4.77
N HIS A 50 -0.10 -1.82 4.37
CA HIS A 50 -1.53 -1.61 4.35
C HIS A 50 -2.20 -2.51 3.31
N ILE A 51 -1.54 -2.72 2.18
CA ILE A 51 -2.08 -3.62 1.18
C ILE A 51 -2.09 -5.06 1.71
N ASP A 52 -1.08 -5.44 2.45
CA ASP A 52 -1.07 -6.76 3.08
C ASP A 52 -2.28 -6.94 3.99
N SER A 53 -2.61 -5.93 4.77
CA SER A 53 -3.77 -6.00 5.65
C SER A 53 -5.06 -6.13 4.87
N LEU A 54 -5.18 -5.37 3.80
CA LEU A 54 -6.42 -5.38 3.02
C LEU A 54 -6.58 -6.67 2.21
N THR A 55 -5.51 -7.39 2.00
CA THR A 55 -5.55 -8.65 1.28
C THR A 55 -5.41 -9.85 2.22
N TYR A 56 -5.63 -9.62 3.52
CA TYR A 56 -5.63 -10.68 4.53
C TYR A 56 -4.31 -11.45 4.56
N ASN A 57 -3.23 -10.74 4.30
CA ASN A 57 -1.88 -11.32 4.28
C ASN A 57 -1.72 -12.46 3.26
N ARG A 58 -2.57 -12.51 2.28
CA ARG A 58 -2.47 -13.54 1.26
C ARG A 58 -1.21 -13.40 0.42
N ILE A 59 -0.76 -12.15 0.21
CA ILE A 59 0.48 -11.94 -0.51
C ILE A 59 1.66 -12.44 0.30
N VAL A 60 1.63 -12.21 1.59
CA VAL A 60 2.68 -12.68 2.48
C VAL A 60 2.73 -14.21 2.45
N GLY A 61 1.58 -14.83 2.58
CA GLY A 61 1.52 -16.28 2.64
C GLY A 61 1.91 -16.96 1.34
N ARG A 62 1.52 -16.37 0.23
CA ARG A 62 1.81 -16.93 -1.08
C ARG A 62 3.19 -16.55 -1.57
N GLY A 63 3.70 -15.43 -1.13
CA GLY A 63 4.90 -14.84 -1.67
C GLY A 63 4.57 -13.99 -2.87
N PHE A 64 5.17 -12.81 -2.94
CA PHE A 64 4.86 -11.91 -4.04
C PHE A 64 5.20 -12.55 -5.39
N SER A 65 6.28 -13.27 -5.46
CA SER A 65 6.68 -13.92 -6.70
C SER A 65 5.74 -15.04 -7.10
N GLY A 66 4.91 -15.50 -6.18
CA GLY A 66 3.91 -16.50 -6.50
C GLY A 66 2.65 -15.95 -7.12
N LEU A 67 2.53 -14.64 -7.20
CA LEU A 67 1.38 -14.03 -7.83
C LEU A 67 1.58 -14.03 -9.34
N THR A 68 0.49 -13.95 -10.08
CA THR A 68 0.59 -13.85 -11.53
C THR A 68 1.20 -12.51 -11.91
N PRO A 69 1.76 -12.36 -13.10
CA PRO A 69 2.27 -11.06 -13.50
C PRO A 69 1.21 -9.96 -13.44
N PHE A 70 -0.02 -10.29 -13.78
CA PHE A 70 -1.12 -9.33 -13.70
C PHE A 70 -1.34 -8.88 -12.26
N GLN A 71 -1.37 -9.83 -11.33
CA GLN A 71 -1.55 -9.50 -9.92
C GLN A 71 -0.38 -8.66 -9.41
N GLN A 72 0.84 -9.00 -9.80
CA GLN A 72 2.01 -8.26 -9.34
C GLN A 72 1.96 -6.82 -9.82
N GLU A 73 1.56 -6.61 -11.05
CA GLU A 73 1.51 -5.27 -11.60
C GLU A 73 0.46 -4.43 -10.90
N ILE A 74 -0.71 -5.00 -10.67
CA ILE A 74 -1.78 -4.29 -9.97
C ILE A 74 -1.34 -3.94 -8.55
N VAL A 75 -0.74 -4.88 -7.85
CA VAL A 75 -0.31 -4.65 -6.48
C VAL A 75 0.71 -3.50 -6.44
N ARG A 76 1.66 -3.50 -7.34
CA ARG A 76 2.65 -2.43 -7.35
C ARG A 76 2.02 -1.07 -7.62
N GLU A 77 1.10 -1.03 -8.57
CA GLU A 77 0.44 0.24 -8.89
C GLU A 77 -0.40 0.73 -7.71
N VAL A 78 -1.14 -0.18 -7.08
CA VAL A 78 -1.97 0.18 -5.94
C VAL A 78 -1.10 0.71 -4.80
N ILE A 79 0.04 0.09 -4.55
CA ILE A 79 0.94 0.54 -3.50
C ILE A 79 1.41 1.96 -3.79
N CYS A 80 1.78 2.25 -5.02
CA CYS A 80 2.24 3.59 -5.35
C CYS A 80 1.12 4.62 -5.20
N ARG A 81 -0.09 4.28 -5.64
CA ARG A 81 -1.21 5.19 -5.50
C ARG A 81 -1.58 5.41 -4.04
N GLN A 82 -1.53 4.35 -3.26
CA GLN A 82 -1.83 4.46 -1.83
C GLN A 82 -0.76 5.27 -1.12
N ALA A 83 0.50 5.10 -1.49
CA ALA A 83 1.57 5.86 -0.88
C ALA A 83 1.42 7.35 -1.16
N ASP A 84 1.05 7.70 -2.39
CA ASP A 84 0.80 9.10 -2.73
C ASP A 84 -0.35 9.67 -1.91
N PHE A 85 -1.42 8.91 -1.82
CA PHE A 85 -2.60 9.36 -1.09
C PHE A 85 -2.29 9.57 0.38
N GLU A 86 -1.57 8.64 0.98
CA GLU A 86 -1.21 8.75 2.40
C GLU A 86 -0.24 9.90 2.63
N TYR A 87 0.67 10.11 1.71
CA TYR A 87 1.68 11.16 1.86
C TYR A 87 1.05 12.54 1.77
N GLU A 88 0.11 12.69 0.86
CA GLU A 88 -0.51 13.99 0.65
C GLU A 88 -1.56 14.32 1.69
N ASN A 89 -2.19 13.32 2.27
CA ASN A 89 -3.38 13.54 3.09
C ASN A 89 -3.28 12.95 4.48
N SER A 90 -2.09 12.82 5.02
CA SER A 90 -1.93 12.14 6.31
C SER A 90 -2.78 12.74 7.41
N ASP A 91 -2.86 14.06 7.49
CA ASP A 91 -3.62 14.70 8.56
C ASP A 91 -5.09 14.44 8.40
N GLU A 92 -5.59 14.53 7.19
CA GLU A 92 -7.00 14.29 6.95
C GLU A 92 -7.35 12.82 7.18
N ILE A 93 -6.44 11.93 6.82
CA ILE A 93 -6.66 10.52 7.03
C ILE A 93 -6.77 10.22 8.52
N ASP A 94 -5.90 10.80 9.32
CA ASP A 94 -5.96 10.60 10.77
C ASP A 94 -7.28 11.08 11.32
N THR A 95 -7.76 12.19 10.85
CA THR A 95 -9.05 12.74 11.30
C THR A 95 -10.18 11.82 10.91
N ILE A 96 -10.15 11.31 9.70
CA ILE A 96 -11.18 10.39 9.22
C ILE A 96 -11.20 9.14 10.06
N LEU A 97 -10.05 8.57 10.32
CA LEU A 97 -9.99 7.32 11.06
C LEU A 97 -10.42 7.51 12.50
N GLN A 98 -10.12 8.63 13.09
CA GLN A 98 -10.56 8.92 14.44
C GLN A 98 -12.06 9.05 14.51
N SER A 99 -12.64 9.76 13.58
CA SER A 99 -14.09 9.95 13.57
C SER A 99 -14.82 8.64 13.35
N TYR A 100 -14.30 7.82 12.47
CA TYR A 100 -14.88 6.52 12.19
C TYR A 100 -14.84 5.66 13.45
N SER A 101 -13.74 5.68 14.14
CA SER A 101 -13.58 4.91 15.34
C SER A 101 -14.53 5.35 16.43
N ILE A 102 -14.72 6.64 16.58
CA ILE A 102 -15.59 7.17 17.62
C ILE A 102 -17.04 6.92 17.32
N ASN A 103 -17.46 7.20 16.11
CA ASN A 103 -18.87 7.15 15.77
C ASN A 103 -19.32 5.78 15.26
N GLY A 104 -18.41 4.96 14.88
CA GLY A 104 -18.78 3.68 14.33
C GLY A 104 -19.45 3.80 12.99
N VAL A 105 -19.40 4.95 12.37
CA VAL A 105 -20.03 5.18 11.13
C VAL A 105 -19.10 5.68 10.15
N SER A 106 -19.24 5.35 8.96
CA SER A 106 -18.42 5.85 7.95
C SER A 106 -18.77 7.23 7.85
N ALA A 107 -18.01 8.00 8.34
CA ALA A 107 -18.30 9.33 8.41
C ALA A 107 -18.55 9.94 7.15
N GLN A 108 -19.13 11.00 7.20
CA GLN A 108 -19.42 11.72 6.15
C GLN A 108 -18.32 12.57 5.79
N PHE A 109 -17.20 12.15 5.49
CA PHE A 109 -16.12 12.98 5.15
C PHE A 109 -16.32 13.36 3.78
N GLY A 110 -17.11 14.20 3.55
CA GLY A 110 -17.27 14.74 2.33
C GLY A 110 -17.43 13.73 1.27
N SER A 111 -18.50 13.72 0.61
CA SER A 111 -18.72 12.82 -0.46
C SER A 111 -17.62 12.94 -1.50
N SER A 112 -16.93 14.06 -1.51
CA SER A 112 -15.90 14.28 -2.49
C SER A 112 -14.68 13.40 -2.27
N TRP A 113 -14.54 12.83 -1.07
CA TRP A 113 -13.38 12.04 -0.80
C TRP A 113 -13.46 10.65 -1.40
N ASN A 114 -14.64 10.09 -1.49
CA ASN A 114 -14.81 8.77 -2.08
C ASN A 114 -13.80 7.78 -1.51
N VAL A 115 -13.79 7.66 -0.20
CA VAL A 115 -12.82 6.88 0.52
C VAL A 115 -13.44 5.64 1.14
N PHE A 116 -12.71 4.53 1.06
CA PHE A 116 -13.06 3.28 1.69
C PHE A 116 -12.18 3.13 2.92
N THR A 117 -12.75 2.75 4.05
CA THR A 117 -11.97 2.54 5.27
C THR A 117 -12.17 1.13 5.77
N ASP A 118 -11.10 0.50 6.18
CA ASP A 118 -11.16 -0.84 6.72
C ASP A 118 -9.86 -1.09 7.47
N LYS A 119 -9.91 -1.76 8.61
CA LYS A 119 -8.74 -2.14 9.38
C LYS A 119 -7.81 -0.97 9.70
N GLY A 120 -8.40 0.19 9.90
CA GLY A 120 -7.61 1.38 10.22
C GLY A 120 -6.88 1.97 9.03
N ILE A 121 -7.31 1.65 7.82
CA ILE A 121 -6.68 2.13 6.61
C ILE A 121 -7.71 2.87 5.78
N ALA A 122 -7.35 4.03 5.27
CA ALA A 122 -8.20 4.79 4.38
C ALA A 122 -7.63 4.69 2.97
N MET A 123 -8.45 4.35 2.01
CA MET A 123 -8.01 4.17 0.64
C MET A 123 -9.08 4.73 -0.28
N ARG A 124 -8.69 5.33 -1.39
CA ARG A 124 -9.67 5.79 -2.36
C ARG A 124 -10.42 4.59 -2.92
N ARG A 125 -11.71 4.75 -3.15
CA ARG A 125 -12.54 3.64 -3.61
C ARG A 125 -12.10 3.12 -4.96
N ASP A 126 -11.66 4.02 -5.85
CA ASP A 126 -11.21 3.59 -7.16
C ASP A 126 -9.92 2.76 -7.06
N VAL A 127 -9.07 3.08 -6.10
CA VAL A 127 -7.84 2.32 -5.89
C VAL A 127 -8.19 0.95 -5.28
N TYR A 128 -9.15 0.94 -4.38
CA TYR A 128 -9.59 -0.32 -3.79
C TYR A 128 -10.20 -1.22 -4.85
N ALA A 129 -10.98 -0.64 -5.77
CA ALA A 129 -11.56 -1.42 -6.85
C ALA A 129 -10.47 -2.02 -7.73
N LEU A 130 -9.41 -1.27 -7.96
CA LEU A 130 -8.27 -1.77 -8.72
C LEU A 130 -7.62 -2.95 -8.00
N LEU A 131 -7.42 -2.81 -6.69
CA LEU A 131 -6.83 -3.89 -5.90
C LEU A 131 -7.71 -5.14 -5.95
N CYS A 132 -9.00 -4.97 -5.94
CA CYS A 132 -9.93 -6.09 -5.96
C CYS A 132 -9.84 -6.89 -7.25
N GLN A 133 -9.31 -6.31 -8.31
CA GLN A 133 -9.14 -7.05 -9.56
C GLN A 133 -8.17 -8.22 -9.40
N THR A 134 -7.35 -8.21 -8.38
CA THR A 134 -6.42 -9.31 -8.13
C THR A 134 -7.11 -10.53 -7.54
N GLY A 135 -8.33 -10.37 -7.03
CA GLY A 135 -9.02 -11.44 -6.34
C GLY A 135 -8.51 -11.68 -4.94
N LEU A 136 -7.65 -10.81 -4.42
CA LEU A 136 -7.04 -11.02 -3.10
C LEU A 136 -7.79 -10.34 -1.97
N CYS A 137 -8.83 -9.58 -2.28
CA CYS A 137 -9.57 -8.83 -1.26
C CYS A 137 -10.79 -9.54 -0.72
N HIS A 138 -11.03 -10.77 -1.14
CA HIS A 138 -12.20 -11.47 -0.67
C HIS A 138 -12.04 -11.92 0.77
N ARG A 139 -13.08 -11.74 1.56
CA ARG A 139 -13.04 -12.09 2.95
C ARG A 139 -12.82 -13.59 3.10
N LEU A 140 -13.48 -14.38 2.30
CA LEU A 140 -13.34 -15.79 2.39
C LEU A 140 -12.29 -16.27 1.42
N ALA A 141 -11.41 -17.09 1.89
CA ALA A 141 -10.37 -17.60 1.06
C ALA A 141 -10.84 -18.72 0.21
N VAL A 142 -11.95 -18.95 0.01
CA VAL A 142 -12.56 -19.90 -0.78
C VAL A 142 -11.69 -20.76 -1.62
N GLY A 143 -10.96 -21.52 -1.06
CA GLY A 143 -10.29 -22.51 -1.78
C GLY A 143 -9.44 -22.14 -2.92
N ARG A 144 -9.03 -21.14 -2.89
CA ARG A 144 -8.21 -20.83 -3.92
C ARG A 144 -7.04 -20.36 -3.53
#